data_f291e84a6e8e1fd2516d8dc56787b3ef
#
_entry.id   f291e84a6e8e1fd2516d8dc56787b3ef
#
_cell.length_a   1.000
_cell.length_b   1.000
_cell.length_c   1.000
_cell.angle_alpha   90.00
_cell.angle_beta   90.00
_cell.angle_gamma   90.00
#
_symmetry.space_group_name_H-M   'P 1'
#
loop_
_entity.id
_entity.type
_entity.pdbx_description
1 polymer ?
#
loop_
_entity_poly.entity_id
_entity_poly.type
_entity_poly.pdbx_seq_one_letter_code
_entity_poly.pdbx_strand_id
1 'polypeptide(L)'
;AATGEGLRLTSCDGTALVQCRMYHSFPDLWEGFTKNLWPLFENDFVAFTILVLSQIVVFAVPFFALPWLAGWELCLLIGLILVLRVSITIRYRTSWISVLFHPFGYLLALAIALNSLRRSLGKGVTWKGRLYQVSDQQEKPQTG
;
A
#
# COMPACT_ATOMS: atom_id res chain seq x y z
N ALA A 1 21.69 -10.30 5.60
CA ALA A 1 22.99 -10.58 6.23
C ALA A 1 22.90 -11.65 7.34
N ALA A 2 21.81 -11.74 8.09
CA ALA A 2 21.68 -12.76 9.16
C ALA A 2 21.46 -14.19 8.66
N THR A 3 20.97 -14.39 7.46
CA THR A 3 20.70 -15.72 6.88
C THR A 3 21.97 -16.44 6.38
N GLY A 4 23.06 -15.71 6.17
CA GLY A 4 24.35 -16.30 5.76
C GLY A 4 25.14 -17.01 6.87
N GLU A 5 24.74 -16.82 8.14
CA GLU A 5 25.44 -17.37 9.31
C GLU A 5 24.71 -18.56 9.95
N GLY A 6 23.75 -19.19 9.26
CA GLY A 6 23.00 -20.33 9.78
C GLY A 6 22.01 -19.99 10.90
N LEU A 7 21.73 -18.71 11.13
CA LEU A 7 20.75 -18.26 12.10
C LEU A 7 19.33 -18.55 11.63
N ARG A 8 18.52 -19.14 12.51
CA ARG A 8 17.09 -19.34 12.26
C ARG A 8 16.32 -18.07 12.57
N LEU A 9 15.68 -17.49 11.55
CA LEU A 9 14.76 -16.38 11.69
C LEU A 9 13.35 -16.91 11.94
N THR A 10 12.71 -16.49 13.04
CA THR A 10 11.33 -16.85 13.36
C THR A 10 10.50 -15.56 13.43
N SER A 11 9.41 -15.51 12.69
CA SER A 11 8.42 -14.44 12.83
C SER A 11 7.44 -14.79 13.94
N CYS A 12 7.21 -13.86 14.85
CA CYS A 12 6.22 -14.00 15.92
C CYS A 12 5.28 -12.79 15.95
N ASP A 13 4.06 -13.01 16.47
CA ASP A 13 3.11 -11.93 16.69
C ASP A 13 3.56 -11.07 17.88
N GLY A 14 4.07 -9.88 17.59
CA GLY A 14 4.51 -8.90 18.59
C GLY A 14 3.45 -7.89 19.00
N THR A 15 2.20 -8.05 18.60
CA THR A 15 1.11 -7.05 18.78
C THR A 15 0.90 -6.66 20.24
N ALA A 16 1.15 -7.57 21.17
CA ALA A 16 1.05 -7.32 22.61
C ALA A 16 2.31 -6.69 23.21
N LEU A 17 3.45 -6.76 22.56
CA LEU A 17 4.76 -6.39 23.08
C LEU A 17 5.28 -5.07 22.49
N VAL A 18 4.91 -4.76 21.25
CA VAL A 18 5.46 -3.60 20.53
C VAL A 18 4.33 -2.78 19.93
N GLN A 19 4.28 -1.50 20.26
CA GLN A 19 3.43 -0.51 19.60
C GLN A 19 4.34 0.49 18.87
N CYS A 20 4.23 0.54 17.56
CA CYS A 20 4.97 1.48 16.73
C CYS A 20 4.01 2.44 16.01
N ARG A 21 4.14 3.74 16.29
CA ARG A 21 3.47 4.78 15.53
C ARG A 21 4.39 5.25 14.41
N MET A 22 4.22 4.69 13.22
CA MET A 22 5.09 4.96 12.07
C MET A 22 4.97 6.40 11.55
N TYR A 23 3.76 6.97 11.58
CA TYR A 23 3.46 8.31 11.05
C TYR A 23 2.75 9.14 12.11
N HIS A 24 3.19 10.39 12.25
CA HIS A 24 2.61 11.33 13.22
C HIS A 24 1.63 12.30 12.58
N SER A 25 1.69 12.47 11.26
CA SER A 25 0.86 13.38 10.49
C SER A 25 0.48 12.79 9.14
N PHE A 26 -0.54 13.38 8.50
CA PHE A 26 -0.93 13.01 7.13
C PHE A 26 0.19 13.28 6.11
N PRO A 27 0.91 14.40 6.14
CA PRO A 27 2.07 14.61 5.27
C PRO A 27 3.16 13.53 5.42
N ASP A 28 3.47 13.10 6.66
CA ASP A 28 4.46 12.03 6.89
C ASP A 28 4.01 10.71 6.27
N LEU A 29 2.71 10.39 6.42
CA LEU A 29 2.11 9.20 5.81
C LEU A 29 2.19 9.26 4.29
N TRP A 30 1.77 10.39 3.71
CA TRP A 30 1.80 10.62 2.27
C TRP A 30 3.21 10.48 1.70
N GLU A 31 4.19 11.13 2.33
CA GLU A 31 5.58 11.09 1.90
C GLU A 31 6.17 9.69 2.05
N GLY A 32 5.92 9.02 3.17
CA GLY A 32 6.43 7.68 3.45
C GLY A 32 5.92 6.64 2.46
N PHE A 33 4.62 6.62 2.18
CA PHE A 33 4.05 5.71 1.18
C PHE A 33 4.46 6.08 -0.24
N THR A 34 4.52 7.36 -0.59
CA THR A 34 4.99 7.82 -1.91
C THR A 34 6.41 7.34 -2.19
N LYS A 35 7.28 7.37 -1.18
CA LYS A 35 8.67 6.91 -1.33
C LYS A 35 8.78 5.41 -1.59
N ASN A 36 7.93 4.60 -0.93
CA ASN A 36 8.13 3.17 -0.86
C ASN A 36 7.32 2.39 -1.91
N LEU A 37 6.22 2.96 -2.41
CA LEU A 37 5.24 2.18 -3.16
C LEU A 37 5.75 1.73 -4.53
N TRP A 38 6.34 2.61 -5.33
CA TRP A 38 6.92 2.25 -6.62
C TRP A 38 8.13 1.31 -6.50
N PRO A 39 9.14 1.59 -5.64
CA PRO A 39 10.28 0.70 -5.48
C PRO A 39 9.92 -0.70 -4.99
N LEU A 40 8.77 -0.88 -4.34
CA LEU A 40 8.29 -2.20 -3.91
C LEU A 40 8.07 -3.17 -5.09
N PHE A 41 7.86 -2.65 -6.29
CA PHE A 41 7.69 -3.43 -7.52
C PHE A 41 8.98 -3.60 -8.32
N GLU A 42 10.15 -3.33 -7.72
CA GLU A 42 11.45 -3.47 -8.39
C GLU A 42 11.53 -2.73 -9.74
N ASN A 43 10.77 -1.63 -9.86
CA ASN A 43 10.61 -0.82 -11.08
C ASN A 43 9.87 -1.55 -12.24
N ASP A 44 9.18 -2.65 -11.96
CA ASP A 44 8.32 -3.29 -12.96
C ASP A 44 7.02 -2.50 -13.14
N PHE A 45 6.96 -1.74 -14.25
CA PHE A 45 5.80 -0.93 -14.60
C PHE A 45 4.55 -1.77 -14.88
N VAL A 46 4.72 -2.96 -15.46
CA VAL A 46 3.60 -3.85 -15.80
C VAL A 46 2.96 -4.39 -14.53
N ALA A 47 3.76 -4.95 -13.63
CA ALA A 47 3.27 -5.45 -12.35
C ALA A 47 2.59 -4.36 -11.52
N PHE A 48 3.18 -3.17 -11.45
CA PHE A 48 2.60 -2.01 -10.78
C PHE A 48 1.25 -1.62 -11.37
N THR A 49 1.18 -1.50 -12.70
CA THR A 49 -0.06 -1.10 -13.40
C THR A 49 -1.15 -2.14 -13.22
N ILE A 50 -0.86 -3.42 -13.38
CA ILE A 50 -1.82 -4.50 -13.17
C ILE A 50 -2.37 -4.47 -11.74
N LEU A 51 -1.52 -4.31 -10.72
CA LEU A 51 -1.98 -4.24 -9.35
C LEU A 51 -2.88 -3.02 -9.13
N VAL A 52 -2.46 -1.83 -9.58
CA VAL A 52 -3.24 -0.60 -9.39
C VAL A 52 -4.60 -0.71 -10.08
N LEU A 53 -4.64 -1.19 -11.34
CA LEU A 53 -5.89 -1.37 -12.08
C LEU A 53 -6.79 -2.42 -11.42
N SER A 54 -6.24 -3.55 -10.98
CA SER A 54 -7.03 -4.58 -10.30
C SER A 54 -7.65 -4.06 -9.00
N GLN A 55 -6.92 -3.25 -8.23
CA GLN A 55 -7.44 -2.63 -7.01
C GLN A 55 -8.58 -1.64 -7.31
N ILE A 56 -8.47 -0.85 -8.38
CA ILE A 56 -9.54 0.06 -8.81
C ILE A 56 -10.79 -0.75 -9.20
N VAL A 57 -10.63 -1.75 -10.06
CA VAL A 57 -11.74 -2.56 -10.55
C VAL A 57 -12.46 -3.29 -9.41
N VAL A 58 -11.70 -3.91 -8.51
CA VAL A 58 -12.29 -4.74 -7.43
C VAL A 58 -12.87 -3.89 -6.31
N PHE A 59 -12.20 -2.81 -5.91
CA PHE A 59 -12.53 -2.13 -4.67
C PHE A 59 -13.14 -0.73 -4.84
N ALA A 60 -12.93 -0.06 -5.96
CA ALA A 60 -13.51 1.25 -6.20
C ALA A 60 -14.75 1.19 -7.10
N VAL A 61 -14.64 0.55 -8.26
CA VAL A 61 -15.72 0.51 -9.27
C VAL A 61 -17.06 0.02 -8.68
N PRO A 62 -17.16 -1.05 -7.88
CA PRO A 62 -18.44 -1.53 -7.36
C PRO A 62 -19.20 -0.47 -6.55
N PHE A 63 -18.49 0.33 -5.75
CA PHE A 63 -19.12 1.36 -4.93
C PHE A 63 -19.62 2.55 -5.75
N PHE A 64 -18.87 2.95 -6.79
CA PHE A 64 -19.25 4.06 -7.64
C PHE A 64 -20.24 3.66 -8.73
N ALA A 65 -20.28 2.39 -9.13
CA ALA A 65 -21.23 1.88 -10.11
C ALA A 65 -22.63 1.59 -9.53
N LEU A 66 -22.75 1.50 -8.20
CA LEU A 66 -23.99 1.16 -7.52
C LEU A 66 -25.21 1.98 -7.98
N PRO A 67 -25.15 3.30 -8.22
CA PRO A 67 -26.30 4.08 -8.67
C PRO A 67 -26.81 3.70 -10.07
N TRP A 68 -25.94 3.10 -10.91
CA TRP A 68 -26.25 2.78 -12.31
C TRP A 68 -26.43 1.28 -12.59
N LEU A 69 -25.84 0.44 -11.75
CA LEU A 69 -25.78 -1.03 -11.92
C LEU A 69 -26.35 -1.71 -10.66
N ALA A 70 -27.69 -1.67 -10.52
CA ALA A 70 -28.37 -2.30 -9.38
C ALA A 70 -28.67 -3.77 -9.62
N GLY A 71 -27.63 -4.58 -9.91
CA GLY A 71 -27.75 -6.03 -9.99
C GLY A 71 -27.46 -6.70 -8.65
N TRP A 72 -28.04 -7.87 -8.39
CA TRP A 72 -27.78 -8.65 -7.18
C TRP A 72 -26.31 -9.07 -7.06
N GLU A 73 -25.62 -9.31 -8.19
CA GLU A 73 -24.20 -9.63 -8.25
C GLU A 73 -23.33 -8.50 -7.68
N LEU A 74 -23.68 -7.25 -8.00
CA LEU A 74 -22.99 -6.08 -7.48
C LEU A 74 -23.17 -5.94 -5.96
N CYS A 75 -24.40 -6.17 -5.47
CA CYS A 75 -24.69 -6.17 -4.04
C CYS A 75 -23.93 -7.28 -3.31
N LEU A 76 -23.81 -8.46 -3.91
CA LEU A 76 -23.03 -9.58 -3.37
C LEU A 76 -21.55 -9.22 -3.30
N LEU A 77 -20.99 -8.64 -4.36
CA LEU A 77 -19.58 -8.22 -4.38
C LEU A 77 -19.28 -7.18 -3.30
N ILE A 78 -20.13 -6.16 -3.18
CA ILE A 78 -19.98 -5.14 -2.12
C ILE A 78 -20.11 -5.79 -0.73
N GLY A 79 -21.07 -6.68 -0.57
CA GLY A 79 -21.26 -7.43 0.68
C GLY A 79 -20.01 -8.20 1.06
N LEU A 80 -19.38 -8.90 0.11
CA LEU A 80 -18.15 -9.65 0.32
C LEU A 80 -16.99 -8.72 0.72
N ILE A 81 -16.84 -7.58 0.06
CA ILE A 81 -15.83 -6.58 0.41
C ILE A 81 -16.06 -6.05 1.85
N LEU A 82 -17.30 -5.77 2.21
CA LEU A 82 -17.64 -5.32 3.56
C LEU A 82 -17.36 -6.39 4.61
N VAL A 83 -17.72 -7.65 4.34
CA VAL A 83 -17.40 -8.77 5.25
C VAL A 83 -15.89 -8.89 5.46
N LEU A 84 -15.10 -8.80 4.40
CA LEU A 84 -13.64 -8.80 4.49
C LEU A 84 -13.14 -7.64 5.35
N ARG A 85 -13.65 -6.42 5.15
CA ARG A 85 -13.26 -5.24 5.91
C ARG A 85 -13.65 -5.33 7.38
N VAL A 86 -14.85 -5.81 7.67
CA VAL A 86 -15.31 -6.04 9.04
C VAL A 86 -14.43 -7.08 9.73
N SER A 87 -14.11 -8.19 9.05
CA SER A 87 -13.21 -9.24 9.58
C SER A 87 -11.83 -8.69 9.92
N ILE A 88 -11.24 -7.86 9.05
CA ILE A 88 -9.95 -7.19 9.29
C ILE A 88 -10.08 -6.24 10.49
N THR A 89 -11.16 -5.46 10.56
CA THR A 89 -11.40 -4.50 11.65
C THR A 89 -11.50 -5.20 13.00
N ILE A 90 -12.20 -6.31 13.08
CA ILE A 90 -12.31 -7.13 14.30
C ILE A 90 -10.95 -7.75 14.64
N ARG A 91 -10.28 -8.37 13.67
CA ARG A 91 -9.02 -9.09 13.88
C ARG A 91 -7.89 -8.19 14.35
N TYR A 92 -7.78 -6.98 13.79
CA TYR A 92 -6.70 -6.03 14.07
C TYR A 92 -7.14 -4.85 14.95
N ARG A 93 -8.37 -4.87 15.47
CA ARG A 93 -8.94 -3.82 16.34
C ARG A 93 -8.78 -2.42 15.76
N THR A 94 -8.98 -2.28 14.43
CA THR A 94 -8.90 -0.99 13.75
C THR A 94 -10.20 -0.19 13.92
N SER A 95 -10.18 1.10 13.59
CA SER A 95 -11.36 1.96 13.70
C SER A 95 -12.48 1.53 12.74
N TRP A 96 -13.73 1.46 13.22
CA TRP A 96 -14.92 1.21 12.40
C TRP A 96 -15.15 2.27 11.32
N ILE A 97 -14.64 3.48 11.52
CA ILE A 97 -14.64 4.53 10.50
C ILE A 97 -13.93 4.06 9.22
N SER A 98 -12.90 3.22 9.34
CA SER A 98 -12.18 2.67 8.18
C SER A 98 -13.04 1.77 7.29
N VAL A 99 -14.09 1.15 7.82
CA VAL A 99 -15.04 0.35 7.04
C VAL A 99 -15.92 1.27 6.19
N LEU A 100 -16.46 2.33 6.81
CA LEU A 100 -17.34 3.29 6.14
C LEU A 100 -16.62 4.07 5.03
N PHE A 101 -15.40 4.53 5.32
CA PHE A 101 -14.59 5.31 4.38
C PHE A 101 -13.70 4.44 3.46
N HIS A 102 -13.99 3.14 3.37
CA HIS A 102 -13.22 2.21 2.56
C HIS A 102 -13.00 2.65 1.10
N PRO A 103 -14.02 3.04 0.31
CA PRO A 103 -13.81 3.45 -1.08
C PRO A 103 -12.92 4.69 -1.20
N PHE A 104 -13.06 5.63 -0.27
CA PHE A 104 -12.21 6.84 -0.24
C PHE A 104 -10.76 6.52 0.14
N GLY A 105 -10.55 5.53 1.01
CA GLY A 105 -9.22 5.01 1.33
C GLY A 105 -8.50 4.48 0.10
N TYR A 106 -9.21 3.80 -0.81
CA TYR A 106 -8.63 3.33 -2.07
C TYR A 106 -8.31 4.46 -3.05
N LEU A 107 -9.16 5.48 -3.14
CA LEU A 107 -8.85 6.68 -3.95
C LEU A 107 -7.59 7.38 -3.44
N LEU A 108 -7.44 7.47 -2.12
CA LEU A 108 -6.23 8.02 -1.50
C LEU A 108 -5.00 7.15 -1.82
N ALA A 109 -5.11 5.83 -1.70
CA ALA A 109 -4.04 4.91 -2.03
C ALA A 109 -3.64 5.01 -3.51
N LEU A 110 -4.63 5.15 -4.41
CA LEU A 110 -4.38 5.40 -5.83
C LEU A 110 -3.63 6.72 -6.07
N ALA A 111 -4.05 7.80 -5.41
CA ALA A 111 -3.38 9.08 -5.52
C ALA A 111 -1.92 9.02 -5.05
N ILE A 112 -1.66 8.28 -3.97
CA ILE A 112 -0.29 8.02 -3.48
C ILE A 112 0.49 7.18 -4.49
N ALA A 113 -0.11 6.14 -5.07
CA ALA A 113 0.53 5.28 -6.08
C ALA A 113 0.95 6.07 -7.31
N LEU A 114 0.06 6.88 -7.88
CA LEU A 114 0.36 7.74 -9.02
C LEU A 114 1.42 8.78 -8.69
N ASN A 115 1.38 9.36 -7.48
CA ASN A 115 2.41 10.29 -7.03
C ASN A 115 3.77 9.61 -6.85
N SER A 116 3.79 8.36 -6.33
CA SER A 116 5.00 7.54 -6.21
C SER A 116 5.63 7.29 -7.57
N LEU A 117 4.83 6.83 -8.55
CA LEU A 117 5.27 6.61 -9.92
C LEU A 117 5.83 7.90 -10.54
N ARG A 118 5.06 9.00 -10.45
CA ARG A 118 5.47 10.30 -11.02
C ARG A 118 6.80 10.80 -10.44
N ARG A 119 7.00 10.66 -9.13
CA ARG A 119 8.24 11.08 -8.47
C ARG A 119 9.42 10.19 -8.84
N SER A 120 9.20 8.89 -8.94
CA SER A 120 10.26 7.93 -9.28
C SER A 120 10.71 8.04 -10.73
N LEU A 121 9.81 8.36 -11.64
CA LEU A 121 10.14 8.64 -13.06
C LEU A 121 10.71 10.04 -13.28
N GLY A 122 10.59 10.93 -12.29
CA GLY A 122 11.07 12.31 -12.35
C GLY A 122 12.43 12.52 -11.68
N LYS A 123 12.51 13.57 -10.84
CA LYS A 123 13.77 14.00 -10.19
C LYS A 123 14.19 13.16 -8.96
N GLY A 124 13.58 12.02 -8.72
CA GLY A 124 13.82 11.21 -7.52
C GLY A 124 12.89 11.53 -6.35
N VAL A 125 12.98 10.76 -5.28
CA VAL A 125 12.13 10.86 -4.09
C VAL A 125 12.91 11.50 -2.95
N THR A 126 12.38 12.59 -2.39
CA THR A 126 12.96 13.21 -1.19
C THR A 126 12.38 12.58 0.08
N TRP A 127 13.26 12.29 1.04
CA TRP A 127 12.87 11.84 2.36
C TRP A 127 13.70 12.54 3.43
N LYS A 128 13.06 13.21 4.37
CA LYS A 128 13.74 13.98 5.44
C LYS A 128 14.86 14.88 4.90
N GLY A 129 14.61 15.59 3.79
CA GLY A 129 15.56 16.50 3.17
C GLY A 129 16.67 15.85 2.34
N ARG A 130 16.68 14.51 2.17
CA ARG A 130 17.64 13.79 1.30
C ARG A 130 16.96 13.34 0.02
N LEU A 131 17.63 13.58 -1.13
CA LEU A 131 17.18 13.12 -2.44
C LEU A 131 17.65 11.68 -2.68
N TYR A 132 16.73 10.77 -2.95
CA TYR A 132 17.02 9.38 -3.34
C TYR A 132 16.73 9.24 -4.83
N GLN A 133 17.78 9.02 -5.63
CA GLN A 133 17.64 8.65 -7.03
C GLN A 133 17.61 7.11 -7.15
N VAL A 134 16.70 6.60 -7.97
CA VAL A 134 16.52 5.15 -8.18
C VAL A 134 17.76 4.51 -8.81
N SER A 135 18.59 5.29 -9.52
CA SER A 135 19.83 4.83 -10.16
C SER A 135 20.95 4.43 -9.19
N ASP A 136 20.95 4.94 -7.94
CA ASP A 136 22.05 4.68 -7.01
C ASP A 136 22.04 3.29 -6.35
N GLN A 137 21.00 2.50 -6.57
CA GLN A 137 20.90 1.16 -5.97
C GLN A 137 21.52 0.05 -6.83
N GLN A 138 21.81 0.31 -8.11
CA GLN A 138 22.38 -0.69 -9.01
C GLN A 138 23.93 -0.74 -9.00
N GLU A 139 24.56 0.21 -8.32
CA GLU A 139 26.03 0.36 -8.36
C GLU A 139 26.70 0.12 -7.00
N LYS A 140 26.30 -0.95 -6.27
CA LYS A 140 27.17 -1.51 -5.25
C LYS A 140 27.90 -2.72 -5.85
N PRO A 141 29.21 -2.60 -6.19
CA PRO A 141 30.02 -3.76 -6.50
C PRO A 141 30.04 -4.65 -5.26
N GLN A 142 29.70 -5.91 -5.44
CA GLN A 142 30.03 -6.94 -4.47
C GLN A 142 31.57 -7.09 -4.51
N THR A 143 32.25 -6.28 -3.72
CA THR A 143 33.67 -6.51 -3.46
C THR A 143 33.77 -7.44 -2.27
N GLY A 144 34.21 -8.65 -2.58
CA GLY A 144 35.05 -9.56 -1.83
C GLY A 144 34.72 -9.92 -0.41
#